data_4b3fe3c4ab1ebe0450dfb431f6610c96
#
_entry.id   4b3fe3c4ab1ebe0450dfb431f6610c96
#
_cell.length_a   1.000
_cell.length_b   1.000
_cell.length_c   1.000
_cell.angle_alpha   90.00
_cell.angle_beta   90.00
_cell.angle_gamma   90.00
#
_symmetry.space_group_name_H-M   'P 1'
#
loop_
_entity.id
_entity.type
_entity.pdbx_description
1 polymer ?
#
loop_
_entity_poly.entity_id
_entity_poly.type
_entity_poly.pdbx_seq_one_letter_code
_entity_poly.pdbx_strand_id
1 'polypeptide(L)'
;GDFKLSFNKRVKAGVIREKGSNSEREMAYIMDKAGFEVVDIHMTDLMSGKETLDDIKFLVAVGGFSNSDVLGSAKGWAGSFIYNENARNSLKKFFSKEDTLSLGVCNGCQLFMELGLIYPELEIHPKMHHNDSKKFECQFTAVSIKINNSVMFKNFENTTLGTVSYT
;
A
#
# COMPACT_ATOMS: atom_id res chain seq x y z
N GLY A 1 -3.83 -24.47 -27.91
CA GLY A 1 -3.32 -23.25 -28.50
C GLY A 1 -2.51 -22.51 -27.46
N ASP A 2 -1.19 -22.44 -27.64
CA ASP A 2 -0.27 -21.76 -26.73
C ASP A 2 -0.55 -20.24 -26.75
N PHE A 3 -1.15 -19.73 -25.71
CA PHE A 3 -1.26 -18.31 -25.45
C PHE A 3 0.15 -17.82 -25.02
N LYS A 4 0.98 -17.47 -26.00
CA LYS A 4 2.17 -16.67 -25.74
C LYS A 4 1.73 -15.22 -25.55
N LEU A 5 1.54 -14.82 -24.28
CA LEU A 5 1.49 -13.41 -23.92
C LEU A 5 2.90 -12.84 -24.12
N SER A 6 3.16 -12.23 -25.27
CA SER A 6 4.38 -11.46 -25.48
C SER A 6 4.23 -10.10 -24.78
N PHE A 7 4.54 -10.05 -23.49
CA PHE A 7 4.73 -8.78 -22.82
C PHE A 7 6.07 -8.19 -23.24
N ASN A 8 6.09 -7.37 -24.27
CA ASN A 8 7.30 -6.66 -24.72
C ASN A 8 7.82 -5.64 -23.67
N LYS A 9 7.06 -5.33 -22.62
CA LYS A 9 7.47 -4.48 -21.50
C LYS A 9 6.66 -4.81 -20.27
N ARG A 10 7.33 -5.18 -19.17
CA ARG A 10 6.70 -5.40 -17.86
C ARG A 10 6.21 -4.07 -17.28
N VAL A 11 5.06 -4.08 -16.63
CA VAL A 11 4.53 -2.91 -15.92
C VAL A 11 5.32 -2.72 -14.63
N LYS A 12 5.72 -1.47 -14.35
CA LYS A 12 6.47 -1.15 -13.13
C LYS A 12 5.56 -1.09 -11.91
N ALA A 13 5.97 -1.80 -10.87
CA ALA A 13 5.35 -1.76 -9.55
C ALA A 13 6.38 -1.31 -8.51
N GLY A 14 6.00 -0.38 -7.65
CA GLY A 14 6.86 0.13 -6.59
C GLY A 14 6.50 -0.47 -5.25
N VAL A 15 7.51 -0.96 -4.53
CA VAL A 15 7.39 -1.32 -3.11
C VAL A 15 7.98 -0.17 -2.31
N ILE A 16 7.09 0.58 -1.66
CA ILE A 16 7.48 1.72 -0.83
C ILE A 16 7.71 1.26 0.60
N ARG A 17 8.82 1.67 1.17
CA ARG A 17 9.20 1.31 2.53
C ARG A 17 9.84 2.45 3.29
N GLU A 18 9.72 2.38 4.60
CA GLU A 18 10.30 3.30 5.56
C GLU A 18 11.16 2.53 6.55
N LYS A 19 12.01 3.21 7.30
CA LYS A 19 12.75 2.62 8.41
C LYS A 19 11.78 1.93 9.38
N GLY A 20 12.01 0.66 9.67
CA GLY A 20 11.16 -0.17 10.53
C GLY A 20 10.00 -0.87 9.82
N SER A 21 9.75 -0.60 8.54
CA SER A 21 8.82 -1.41 7.75
C SER A 21 9.40 -2.82 7.51
N ASN A 22 8.52 -3.77 7.17
CA ASN A 22 8.88 -5.17 7.00
C ASN A 22 8.08 -5.80 5.86
N SER A 23 8.53 -6.97 5.39
CA SER A 23 7.93 -7.76 4.30
C SER A 23 8.10 -7.15 2.89
N GLU A 24 9.01 -6.23 2.71
CA GLU A 24 9.32 -5.65 1.40
C GLU A 24 9.88 -6.70 0.42
N ARG A 25 10.67 -7.65 0.90
CA ARG A 25 11.25 -8.71 0.08
C ARG A 25 10.21 -9.69 -0.40
N GLU A 26 9.35 -10.14 0.51
CA GLU A 26 8.24 -11.06 0.22
C GLU A 26 7.26 -10.41 -0.75
N MET A 27 6.95 -9.13 -0.56
CA MET A 27 6.09 -8.37 -1.46
C MET A 27 6.73 -8.23 -2.85
N ALA A 28 8.00 -7.85 -2.92
CA ALA A 28 8.74 -7.74 -4.16
C ALA A 28 8.78 -9.07 -4.92
N TYR A 29 9.02 -10.18 -4.22
CA TYR A 29 9.02 -11.51 -4.80
C TYR A 29 7.66 -11.89 -5.41
N ILE A 30 6.57 -11.68 -4.67
CA ILE A 30 5.23 -12.00 -5.16
C ILE A 30 4.84 -11.11 -6.36
N MET A 31 5.19 -9.84 -6.35
CA MET A 31 4.92 -8.93 -7.46
C MET A 31 5.73 -9.31 -8.71
N ASP A 32 6.99 -9.71 -8.54
CA ASP A 32 7.80 -10.22 -9.66
C ASP A 32 7.17 -11.51 -10.25
N LYS A 33 6.72 -12.43 -9.41
CA LYS A 33 5.99 -13.63 -9.83
C LYS A 33 4.68 -13.32 -10.55
N ALA A 34 4.01 -12.25 -10.15
CA ALA A 34 2.80 -11.76 -10.81
C ALA A 34 3.07 -11.07 -12.16
N GLY A 35 4.34 -10.88 -12.53
CA GLY A 35 4.73 -10.34 -13.83
C GLY A 35 5.10 -8.85 -13.84
N PHE A 36 5.20 -8.20 -12.68
CA PHE A 36 5.65 -6.82 -12.59
C PHE A 36 7.18 -6.68 -12.66
N GLU A 37 7.63 -5.55 -13.18
CA GLU A 37 9.00 -5.06 -12.95
C GLU A 37 9.00 -4.31 -11.61
N VAL A 38 9.63 -4.88 -10.60
CA VAL A 38 9.56 -4.35 -9.23
C VAL A 38 10.67 -3.35 -8.96
N VAL A 39 10.29 -2.21 -8.41
CA VAL A 39 11.20 -1.14 -7.98
C VAL A 39 11.10 -1.01 -6.46
N ASP A 40 12.22 -1.09 -5.76
CA ASP A 40 12.33 -0.82 -4.33
C ASP A 40 12.47 0.69 -4.12
N ILE A 41 11.53 1.29 -3.38
CA ILE A 41 11.48 2.73 -3.17
C ILE A 41 11.56 3.03 -1.68
N HIS A 42 12.72 3.47 -1.22
CA HIS A 42 12.87 3.92 0.16
C HIS A 42 12.43 5.39 0.30
N MET A 43 11.81 5.71 1.44
CA MET A 43 11.33 7.08 1.71
C MET A 43 12.43 8.14 1.60
N THR A 44 13.67 7.82 2.00
CA THR A 44 14.80 8.76 1.87
C THR A 44 15.08 9.14 0.42
N ASP A 45 14.97 8.21 -0.52
CA ASP A 45 15.17 8.48 -1.94
C ASP A 45 14.02 9.30 -2.53
N LEU A 46 12.79 9.01 -2.10
CA LEU A 46 11.61 9.79 -2.50
C LEU A 46 11.64 11.22 -1.94
N MET A 47 12.03 11.36 -0.66
CA MET A 47 12.15 12.67 0.00
C MET A 47 13.25 13.55 -0.58
N SER A 48 14.38 12.95 -0.98
CA SER A 48 15.49 13.67 -1.62
C SER A 48 15.22 14.01 -3.09
N GLY A 49 14.19 13.43 -3.69
CA GLY A 49 13.89 13.56 -5.11
C GLY A 49 14.77 12.68 -6.02
N LYS A 50 15.59 11.79 -5.44
CA LYS A 50 16.39 10.81 -6.19
C LYS A 50 15.51 9.82 -6.93
N GLU A 51 14.41 9.43 -6.30
CA GLU A 51 13.37 8.57 -6.88
C GLU A 51 12.04 9.32 -6.96
N THR A 52 11.22 8.93 -7.93
CA THR A 52 9.86 9.41 -8.10
C THR A 52 8.89 8.26 -8.33
N LEU A 53 7.58 8.52 -8.31
CA LEU A 53 6.54 7.55 -8.64
C LEU A 53 6.03 7.70 -10.08
N ASP A 54 6.76 8.42 -10.94
CA ASP A 54 6.27 8.80 -12.27
C ASP A 54 5.98 7.60 -13.16
N ASP A 55 6.85 6.61 -13.16
CA ASP A 55 6.73 5.40 -13.99
C ASP A 55 6.03 4.24 -13.28
N ILE A 56 5.63 4.43 -12.03
CA ILE A 56 4.98 3.39 -11.23
C ILE A 56 3.49 3.33 -11.57
N LYS A 57 3.00 2.11 -11.85
CA LYS A 57 1.59 1.83 -12.13
C LYS A 57 0.90 1.11 -10.98
N PHE A 58 1.64 0.39 -10.17
CA PHE A 58 1.15 -0.28 -8.98
C PHE A 58 2.05 0.05 -7.79
N LEU A 59 1.51 0.74 -6.80
CA LEU A 59 2.23 1.13 -5.59
C LEU A 59 1.79 0.30 -4.41
N VAL A 60 2.73 -0.34 -3.74
CA VAL A 60 2.47 -1.12 -2.53
C VAL A 60 3.22 -0.51 -1.35
N ALA A 61 2.47 -0.19 -0.30
CA ALA A 61 3.03 0.14 1.01
C ALA A 61 2.98 -1.10 1.90
N VAL A 62 4.14 -1.53 2.37
CA VAL A 62 4.29 -2.75 3.16
C VAL A 62 3.98 -2.55 4.64
N GLY A 63 3.94 -3.65 5.38
CA GLY A 63 3.68 -3.68 6.80
C GLY A 63 4.90 -3.38 7.68
N GLY A 64 4.82 -3.78 8.92
CA GLY A 64 5.83 -3.58 9.94
C GLY A 64 5.49 -2.44 10.89
N PHE A 65 6.51 -1.78 11.41
CA PHE A 65 6.41 -0.69 12.38
C PHE A 65 7.29 0.48 11.93
N SER A 66 6.81 1.23 10.95
CA SER A 66 7.53 2.38 10.41
C SER A 66 7.87 3.40 11.51
N ASN A 67 9.11 3.86 11.53
CA ASN A 67 9.63 4.77 12.55
C ASN A 67 9.42 4.27 13.99
N SER A 68 9.53 2.94 14.20
CA SER A 68 9.24 2.25 15.47
C SER A 68 7.81 2.47 15.99
N ASP A 69 6.93 2.97 15.13
CA ASP A 69 5.51 3.29 15.39
C ASP A 69 5.29 4.16 16.65
N VAL A 70 6.24 5.03 16.94
CA VAL A 70 6.24 5.87 18.15
C VAL A 70 4.97 6.71 18.26
N LEU A 71 4.48 7.25 17.16
CA LEU A 71 3.25 8.05 17.10
C LEU A 71 1.99 7.20 16.90
N GLY A 72 2.14 5.91 16.62
CA GLY A 72 1.05 4.99 16.29
C GLY A 72 0.50 5.17 14.87
N SER A 73 -0.11 4.11 14.35
CA SER A 73 -0.88 4.09 13.09
C SER A 73 -0.17 4.73 11.89
N ALA A 74 1.13 4.49 11.73
CA ALA A 74 1.97 5.03 10.65
C ALA A 74 2.00 6.58 10.56
N LYS A 75 1.69 7.30 11.63
CA LYS A 75 1.68 8.78 11.60
C LYS A 75 3.05 9.38 11.29
N GLY A 76 4.14 8.77 11.78
CA GLY A 76 5.49 9.18 11.43
C GLY A 76 5.79 9.03 9.93
N TRP A 77 5.39 7.91 9.36
CA TRP A 77 5.51 7.67 7.91
C TRP A 77 4.64 8.64 7.10
N ALA A 78 3.40 8.85 7.52
CA ALA A 78 2.52 9.85 6.90
C ALA A 78 3.13 11.25 6.96
N GLY A 79 3.76 11.62 8.07
CA GLY A 79 4.47 12.89 8.23
C GLY A 79 5.57 13.09 7.19
N SER A 80 6.28 12.04 6.81
CA SER A 80 7.30 12.10 5.75
C SER A 80 6.70 12.51 4.39
N PHE A 81 5.45 12.14 4.10
CA PHE A 81 4.73 12.61 2.93
C PHE A 81 4.17 14.02 3.10
N ILE A 82 3.57 14.31 4.25
CA ILE A 82 2.87 15.57 4.48
C ILE A 82 3.85 16.76 4.49
N TYR A 83 4.99 16.60 5.13
CA TYR A 83 5.94 17.67 5.39
C TYR A 83 7.12 17.73 4.42
N ASN A 84 7.31 16.74 3.56
CA ASN A 84 8.34 16.76 2.52
C ASN A 84 7.70 17.02 1.14
N GLU A 85 8.18 18.07 0.47
CA GLU A 85 7.61 18.52 -0.80
C GLU A 85 7.77 17.47 -1.92
N ASN A 86 8.96 16.89 -2.07
CA ASN A 86 9.22 15.89 -3.11
C ASN A 86 8.33 14.66 -2.94
N ALA A 87 8.27 14.10 -1.73
CA ALA A 87 7.46 12.94 -1.43
C ALA A 87 5.96 13.23 -1.62
N ARG A 88 5.49 14.38 -1.11
CA ARG A 88 4.10 14.80 -1.25
C ARG A 88 3.69 14.98 -2.71
N ASN A 89 4.48 15.68 -3.50
CA ASN A 89 4.17 15.95 -4.90
C ASN A 89 4.19 14.67 -5.74
N SER A 90 5.16 13.78 -5.50
CA SER A 90 5.24 12.48 -6.18
C SER A 90 4.01 11.63 -5.88
N LEU A 91 3.58 11.58 -4.61
CA LEU A 91 2.38 10.83 -4.21
C LEU A 91 1.10 11.42 -4.80
N LYS A 92 0.93 12.74 -4.75
CA LYS A 92 -0.23 13.42 -5.35
C LYS A 92 -0.32 13.15 -6.84
N LYS A 93 0.81 13.25 -7.56
CA LYS A 93 0.87 12.96 -8.98
C LYS A 93 0.51 11.50 -9.28
N PHE A 94 0.97 10.55 -8.46
CA PHE A 94 0.62 9.14 -8.60
C PHE A 94 -0.89 8.93 -8.48
N PHE A 95 -1.51 9.43 -7.41
CA PHE A 95 -2.94 9.26 -7.15
C PHE A 95 -3.86 10.10 -8.06
N SER A 96 -3.32 11.06 -8.80
CA SER A 96 -4.09 11.80 -9.83
C SER A 96 -4.23 11.06 -11.15
N LYS A 97 -3.50 9.97 -11.35
CA LYS A 97 -3.57 9.16 -12.56
C LYS A 97 -4.71 8.15 -12.47
N GLU A 98 -5.45 7.98 -13.58
CA GLU A 98 -6.55 7.02 -13.66
C GLU A 98 -6.11 5.57 -13.90
N ASP A 99 -4.87 5.38 -14.35
CA ASP A 99 -4.32 4.09 -14.76
C ASP A 99 -3.33 3.50 -13.75
N THR A 100 -3.52 3.79 -12.48
CA THR A 100 -2.69 3.29 -11.38
C THR A 100 -3.51 2.53 -10.33
N LEU A 101 -2.86 1.62 -9.64
CA LEU A 101 -3.41 0.88 -8.52
C LEU A 101 -2.52 1.04 -7.29
N SER A 102 -3.11 0.93 -6.12
CA SER A 102 -2.39 0.98 -4.86
C SER A 102 -2.88 -0.10 -3.89
N LEU A 103 -1.99 -0.61 -3.06
CA LEU A 103 -2.27 -1.58 -2.01
C LEU A 103 -1.50 -1.21 -0.75
N GLY A 104 -2.21 -1.05 0.35
CA GLY A 104 -1.62 -0.89 1.68
C GLY A 104 -1.83 -2.14 2.51
N VAL A 105 -0.78 -2.68 3.08
CA VAL A 105 -0.82 -3.89 3.91
C VAL A 105 -0.42 -3.54 5.33
N CYS A 106 -1.28 -3.83 6.32
CA CYS A 106 -1.01 -3.63 7.75
C CYS A 106 -0.59 -2.16 8.04
N ASN A 107 0.65 -1.90 8.40
CA ASN A 107 1.17 -0.55 8.61
C ASN A 107 1.06 0.33 7.35
N GLY A 108 1.20 -0.26 6.16
CA GLY A 108 0.94 0.44 4.89
C GLY A 108 -0.53 0.81 4.68
N CYS A 109 -1.47 -0.01 5.16
CA CYS A 109 -2.88 0.35 5.18
C CYS A 109 -3.14 1.54 6.13
N GLN A 110 -2.53 1.51 7.31
CA GLN A 110 -2.58 2.63 8.26
C GLN A 110 -2.04 3.92 7.64
N LEU A 111 -0.93 3.82 6.88
CA LEU A 111 -0.39 4.95 6.12
C LEU A 111 -1.42 5.56 5.17
N PHE A 112 -2.07 4.73 4.35
CA PHE A 112 -3.05 5.22 3.38
C PHE A 112 -4.30 5.80 4.05
N MET A 113 -4.73 5.24 5.17
CA MET A 113 -5.80 5.81 5.98
C MET A 113 -5.40 7.18 6.54
N GLU A 114 -4.21 7.30 7.11
CA GLU A 114 -3.73 8.55 7.71
C GLU A 114 -3.56 9.67 6.67
N LEU A 115 -3.21 9.31 5.43
CA LEU A 115 -3.10 10.23 4.29
C LEU A 115 -4.44 10.52 3.59
N GLY A 116 -5.55 9.88 4.01
CA GLY A 116 -6.87 10.08 3.41
C GLY A 116 -7.00 9.51 1.98
N LEU A 117 -6.23 8.48 1.63
CA LEU A 117 -6.16 7.94 0.27
C LEU A 117 -7.18 6.82 -0.01
N ILE A 118 -7.83 6.28 1.02
CA ILE A 118 -8.78 5.15 0.86
C ILE A 118 -10.08 5.62 0.21
N TYR A 119 -10.60 6.76 0.64
CA TYR A 119 -11.77 7.42 0.07
C TYR A 119 -11.50 8.92 -0.05
N PRO A 120 -10.71 9.34 -1.04
CA PRO A 120 -10.26 10.73 -1.13
C PRO A 120 -11.40 11.74 -1.35
N GLU A 121 -12.55 11.27 -1.85
CA GLU A 121 -13.74 12.10 -2.10
C GLU A 121 -14.55 12.43 -0.84
N LEU A 122 -14.26 11.80 0.29
CA LEU A 122 -14.96 12.08 1.53
C LEU A 122 -14.41 13.35 2.20
N GLU A 123 -15.31 14.21 2.69
CA GLU A 123 -14.92 15.39 3.49
C GLU A 123 -14.30 14.99 4.83
N ILE A 124 -14.81 13.91 5.43
CA ILE A 124 -14.31 13.36 6.69
C ILE A 124 -13.72 11.98 6.39
N HIS A 125 -12.41 11.87 6.47
CA HIS A 125 -11.71 10.61 6.23
C HIS A 125 -11.82 9.66 7.42
N PRO A 126 -11.96 8.34 7.16
CA PRO A 126 -11.82 7.32 8.19
C PRO A 126 -10.47 7.45 8.90
N LYS A 127 -10.45 7.12 10.18
CA LYS A 127 -9.24 7.14 11.01
C LYS A 127 -9.03 5.80 11.69
N MET A 128 -7.77 5.44 11.91
CA MET A 128 -7.42 4.30 12.74
C MET A 128 -7.53 4.71 14.21
N HIS A 129 -8.17 3.88 15.01
CA HIS A 129 -8.35 4.07 16.43
C HIS A 129 -7.78 2.90 17.21
N HIS A 130 -7.57 3.07 18.51
CA HIS A 130 -7.22 1.96 19.38
C HIS A 130 -8.35 0.94 19.43
N ASN A 131 -7.99 -0.34 19.51
CA ASN A 131 -8.98 -1.39 19.75
C ASN A 131 -9.73 -1.16 21.06
N ASP A 132 -10.98 -1.55 21.11
CA ASP A 132 -11.80 -1.46 22.33
C ASP A 132 -11.19 -2.27 23.47
N SER A 133 -10.53 -3.39 23.14
CA SER A 133 -9.77 -4.21 24.09
C SER A 133 -8.52 -3.52 24.66
N LYS A 134 -8.08 -2.39 24.07
CA LYS A 134 -6.83 -1.68 24.41
C LYS A 134 -5.57 -2.54 24.24
N LYS A 135 -5.67 -3.60 23.45
CA LYS A 135 -4.57 -4.54 23.18
C LYS A 135 -4.39 -4.75 21.69
N PHE A 136 -3.18 -5.14 21.32
CA PHE A 136 -2.94 -5.70 20.00
C PHE A 136 -3.68 -7.04 19.87
N GLU A 137 -4.45 -7.18 18.80
CA GLU A 137 -5.22 -8.39 18.53
C GLU A 137 -4.67 -9.12 17.31
N CYS A 138 -4.47 -10.43 17.45
CA CYS A 138 -4.02 -11.31 16.40
C CYS A 138 -4.88 -12.58 16.44
N GLN A 139 -5.58 -12.85 15.34
CA GLN A 139 -6.45 -14.02 15.26
C GLN A 139 -6.57 -14.52 13.84
N PHE A 140 -6.83 -15.83 13.69
CA PHE A 140 -7.28 -16.38 12.42
C PHE A 140 -8.77 -16.08 12.26
N THR A 141 -9.13 -15.44 11.17
CA THR A 141 -10.50 -15.03 10.89
C THR A 141 -10.89 -15.30 9.46
N ALA A 142 -12.17 -15.23 9.18
CA ALA A 142 -12.72 -15.30 7.83
C ALA A 142 -13.28 -13.94 7.41
N VAL A 143 -12.94 -13.51 6.21
CA VAL A 143 -13.46 -12.29 5.61
C VAL A 143 -14.25 -12.62 4.36
N SER A 144 -15.43 -12.03 4.22
CA SER A 144 -16.27 -12.16 3.03
C SER A 144 -16.06 -10.96 2.12
N ILE A 145 -15.69 -11.22 0.88
CA ILE A 145 -15.56 -10.18 -0.14
C ILE A 145 -16.95 -9.85 -0.66
N LYS A 146 -17.42 -8.67 -0.32
CA LYS A 146 -18.72 -8.18 -0.78
C LYS A 146 -18.66 -7.72 -2.23
N ILE A 147 -19.81 -7.47 -2.84
CA ILE A 147 -19.92 -6.82 -4.16
C ILE A 147 -19.19 -5.48 -4.07
N ASN A 148 -18.31 -5.23 -5.03
CA ASN A 148 -17.42 -4.07 -5.01
C ASN A 148 -16.98 -3.65 -6.42
N ASN A 149 -16.41 -2.46 -6.51
CA ASN A 149 -15.86 -1.91 -7.76
C ASN A 149 -14.33 -1.99 -7.81
N SER A 150 -13.69 -2.69 -6.86
CA SER A 150 -12.24 -2.82 -6.81
C SER A 150 -11.72 -3.67 -7.96
N VAL A 151 -10.75 -3.17 -8.71
CA VAL A 151 -10.07 -3.93 -9.77
C VAL A 151 -9.44 -5.21 -9.19
N MET A 152 -8.87 -5.14 -7.99
CA MET A 152 -8.20 -6.28 -7.35
C MET A 152 -9.17 -7.33 -6.80
N PHE A 153 -10.33 -6.92 -6.30
CA PHE A 153 -11.24 -7.82 -5.56
C PHE A 153 -12.50 -8.22 -6.33
N LYS A 154 -12.77 -7.63 -7.50
CA LYS A 154 -14.00 -7.90 -8.27
C LYS A 154 -14.17 -9.38 -8.58
N ASN A 155 -13.11 -10.08 -8.94
CA ASN A 155 -13.17 -11.52 -9.25
C ASN A 155 -13.32 -12.42 -8.02
N PHE A 156 -13.26 -11.85 -6.82
CA PHE A 156 -13.43 -12.56 -5.55
C PHE A 156 -14.77 -12.25 -4.87
N GLU A 157 -15.67 -11.54 -5.54
CA GLU A 157 -16.99 -11.24 -4.99
C GLU A 157 -17.73 -12.50 -4.54
N ASN A 158 -18.40 -12.40 -3.38
CA ASN A 158 -19.12 -13.49 -2.74
C ASN A 158 -18.25 -14.70 -2.32
N THR A 159 -16.93 -14.54 -2.27
CA THR A 159 -16.03 -15.52 -1.69
C THR A 159 -15.73 -15.22 -0.24
N THR A 160 -15.36 -16.26 0.50
CA THR A 160 -14.86 -16.13 1.87
C THR A 160 -13.41 -16.61 1.93
N LEU A 161 -12.55 -15.77 2.46
CA LEU A 161 -11.12 -16.03 2.59
C LEU A 161 -10.74 -16.13 4.06
N GLY A 162 -9.98 -17.18 4.41
CA GLY A 162 -9.32 -17.26 5.70
C GLY A 162 -8.09 -16.36 5.73
N THR A 163 -7.92 -15.58 6.77
CA THR A 163 -6.77 -14.69 6.93
C THR A 163 -6.37 -14.56 8.39
N VAL A 164 -5.14 -14.12 8.61
CA VAL A 164 -4.68 -13.69 9.94
C VAL A 164 -4.83 -12.17 10.02
N SER A 165 -5.51 -11.71 11.06
CA SER A 165 -5.71 -10.30 11.34
C SER A 165 -4.84 -9.87 12.52
N TYR A 166 -4.17 -8.74 12.36
CA TYR A 166 -3.34 -8.07 13.36
C TYR A 166 -3.85 -6.65 13.55
N THR A 167 -4.24 -6.32 14.71
CA THR A 167 -4.68 -4.96 15.05
C THR A 167 -4.40 -4.58 16.49
#